data_3ed73a259559f07e81f0935e54ecc4b0
#
_entry.id   3ed73a259559f07e81f0935e54ecc4b0
#
_cell.length_a   1.000
_cell.length_b   1.000
_cell.length_c   1.000
_cell.angle_alpha   90.00
_cell.angle_beta   90.00
_cell.angle_gamma   90.00
#
_symmetry.space_group_name_H-M   'P 1'
#
loop_
_entity.id
_entity.type
_entity.pdbx_description
1 polymer ?
#
loop_
_entity_poly.entity_id
_entity_poly.type
_entity_poly.pdbx_seq_one_letter_code
_entity_poly.pdbx_strand_id
1 'polypeptide(L)'
;MERKMFCFQCEQTASCSGCTGKAGVCGKTADVAQLQDELTGALIGLARAADGGMQATPEAWRLMIEGLFTTVTNVNFNENTIQELIGRVHAEKAQLVPDCSSCAAPCGRTSDYDMNLLWSTDEDIRSLKSLILFGVRGMAAYAHHAMVLGYTDDEVNRFFAKALFAIGEDWGMEELLPIVMEVGEKNLKCMALLDKANTESYGTPVPVTVPLTVEKGPFIVISGHDLHDLKLLLEQTEGKGINIYTHGEMLPAHGYPELKKYPHLKGNFGTAWQNQQKEFAELPAPVLFTTNCLMPPKASYADRVFTTAMVSYPEIMHIGADKDFTPVIEKALELGGYSEDKSFTGINGGSTVMTGFARGTVLGVADQVIEAVKSGAIRHFFLVAGCDGARPGRNYYTEFVKQTPADTVVLTLACGKYRFNDLDLGTIGGLPRLMDVGQCNDAYSAIQIAVALADAFGCGVNDLPLSMVLSWYEQKAVCILLTLLYLGIKNIRLGPTLPAFISPNILNFLVENYGIAPITTPEEDLEALLN
;
A
#
# COMPACT_ATOMS: atom_id res chain seq x y z
N MET A 1 -22.71 -8.79 -26.84
CA MET A 1 -21.78 -7.66 -27.00
C MET A 1 -20.59 -7.93 -26.12
N GLU A 2 -19.38 -7.71 -26.62
CA GLU A 2 -18.17 -7.86 -25.82
C GLU A 2 -18.17 -6.76 -24.73
N ARG A 3 -18.05 -7.14 -23.44
CA ARG A 3 -18.00 -6.17 -22.33
C ARG A 3 -16.72 -5.37 -22.43
N LYS A 4 -16.82 -4.06 -22.37
CA LYS A 4 -15.69 -3.14 -22.30
C LYS A 4 -15.52 -2.65 -20.88
N MET A 5 -14.28 -2.46 -20.45
CA MET A 5 -13.96 -1.89 -19.15
C MET A 5 -13.54 -0.42 -19.28
N PHE A 6 -13.64 0.31 -18.17
CA PHE A 6 -12.90 1.54 -17.96
C PHE A 6 -12.20 1.46 -16.60
N CYS A 7 -10.90 1.73 -16.57
CA CYS A 7 -10.15 1.77 -15.31
C CYS A 7 -8.89 2.62 -15.49
N PHE A 8 -8.66 3.59 -14.62
CA PHE A 8 -7.49 4.47 -14.64
C PHE A 8 -6.87 4.69 -13.25
N GLN A 9 -7.13 3.75 -12.33
CA GLN A 9 -6.83 3.91 -10.90
C GLN A 9 -5.37 3.68 -10.49
N CYS A 10 -4.50 3.21 -11.41
CA CYS A 10 -3.10 2.91 -11.09
C CYS A 10 -2.14 3.51 -12.12
N GLU A 11 -0.86 3.55 -11.75
CA GLU A 11 0.21 4.11 -12.57
C GLU A 11 0.41 3.37 -13.90
N GLN A 12 0.06 2.08 -13.96
CA GLN A 12 0.18 1.26 -15.16
C GLN A 12 -0.96 1.45 -16.18
N THR A 13 -1.91 2.31 -15.87
CA THR A 13 -3.02 2.64 -16.76
C THR A 13 -2.57 2.82 -18.22
N ALA A 14 -3.26 2.15 -19.15
CA ALA A 14 -2.88 2.13 -20.55
C ALA A 14 -2.78 3.54 -21.12
N SER A 15 -1.64 3.86 -21.73
CA SER A 15 -1.35 5.16 -22.35
C SER A 15 -1.51 6.37 -21.40
N CYS A 16 -1.46 6.16 -20.07
CA CYS A 16 -1.74 7.18 -19.06
C CYS A 16 -3.12 7.86 -19.24
N SER A 17 -4.10 7.15 -19.78
CA SER A 17 -5.46 7.66 -20.03
C SER A 17 -6.56 6.75 -19.51
N GLY A 18 -6.42 5.45 -19.65
CA GLY A 18 -7.39 4.46 -19.17
C GLY A 18 -7.25 3.10 -19.83
N CYS A 19 -7.52 2.03 -19.08
CA CYS A 19 -7.71 0.69 -19.62
C CYS A 19 -9.16 0.57 -20.10
N THR A 20 -9.36 0.44 -21.42
CA THR A 20 -10.70 0.45 -22.06
C THR A 20 -10.96 -0.80 -22.91
N GLY A 21 -10.03 -1.77 -22.91
CA GLY A 21 -10.09 -2.99 -23.72
C GLY A 21 -10.82 -4.15 -23.05
N LYS A 22 -10.36 -5.36 -23.37
CA LYS A 22 -10.83 -6.63 -22.78
C LYS A 22 -10.22 -6.88 -21.41
N ALA A 23 -9.05 -6.31 -21.14
CA ALA A 23 -8.33 -6.42 -19.87
C ALA A 23 -7.53 -5.16 -19.58
N GLY A 24 -7.26 -4.92 -18.30
CA GLY A 24 -6.32 -3.93 -17.82
C GLY A 24 -4.86 -4.38 -17.99
N VAL A 25 -3.92 -3.43 -17.91
CA VAL A 25 -2.47 -3.73 -17.93
C VAL A 25 -2.08 -4.67 -16.78
N CYS A 26 -2.76 -4.58 -15.63
CA CYS A 26 -2.57 -5.48 -14.48
C CYS A 26 -3.09 -6.90 -14.68
N GLY A 27 -3.74 -7.21 -15.81
CA GLY A 27 -4.37 -8.50 -16.07
C GLY A 27 -5.83 -8.63 -15.62
N LYS A 28 -6.42 -7.59 -15.00
CA LYS A 28 -7.83 -7.57 -14.62
C LYS A 28 -8.72 -7.62 -15.86
N THR A 29 -9.67 -8.59 -15.91
CA THR A 29 -10.63 -8.72 -17.00
C THR A 29 -11.66 -7.59 -17.00
N ALA A 30 -12.38 -7.42 -18.11
CA ALA A 30 -13.48 -6.46 -18.17
C ALA A 30 -14.62 -6.84 -17.21
N ASP A 31 -14.89 -8.13 -17.02
CA ASP A 31 -15.91 -8.62 -16.10
C ASP A 31 -15.55 -8.30 -14.64
N VAL A 32 -14.31 -8.58 -14.22
CA VAL A 32 -13.82 -8.20 -12.89
C VAL A 32 -13.87 -6.68 -12.68
N ALA A 33 -13.50 -5.87 -13.70
CA ALA A 33 -13.55 -4.42 -13.58
C ALA A 33 -14.98 -3.91 -13.38
N GLN A 34 -15.96 -4.47 -14.09
CA GLN A 34 -17.37 -4.12 -13.93
C GLN A 34 -17.93 -4.55 -12.58
N LEU A 35 -17.59 -5.77 -12.11
CA LEU A 35 -17.98 -6.22 -10.77
C LEU A 35 -17.38 -5.35 -9.67
N GLN A 36 -16.16 -4.85 -9.83
CA GLN A 36 -15.58 -3.89 -8.88
C GLN A 36 -16.30 -2.53 -8.92
N ASP A 37 -16.79 -2.10 -10.07
CA ASP A 37 -17.65 -0.92 -10.19
C ASP A 37 -19.04 -1.18 -9.56
N GLU A 38 -19.65 -2.33 -9.79
CA GLU A 38 -20.90 -2.75 -9.15
C GLU A 38 -20.76 -2.80 -7.62
N LEU A 39 -19.67 -3.40 -7.11
CA LEU A 39 -19.36 -3.40 -5.68
C LEU A 39 -19.21 -1.96 -5.13
N THR A 40 -18.50 -1.09 -5.84
CA THR A 40 -18.35 0.31 -5.44
C THR A 40 -19.71 1.03 -5.40
N GLY A 41 -20.54 0.81 -6.41
CA GLY A 41 -21.91 1.33 -6.45
C GLY A 41 -22.79 0.83 -5.29
N ALA A 42 -22.68 -0.46 -4.95
CA ALA A 42 -23.37 -1.06 -3.81
C ALA A 42 -22.90 -0.47 -2.48
N LEU A 43 -21.59 -0.24 -2.31
CA LEU A 43 -21.02 0.42 -1.12
C LEU A 43 -21.52 1.88 -0.97
N ILE A 44 -21.62 2.62 -2.08
CA ILE A 44 -22.23 3.97 -2.07
C ILE A 44 -23.71 3.88 -1.65
N GLY A 45 -24.44 2.89 -2.17
CA GLY A 45 -25.81 2.62 -1.76
C GLY A 45 -25.94 2.28 -0.27
N LEU A 46 -24.99 1.50 0.27
CA LEU A 46 -24.92 1.19 1.70
C LEU A 46 -24.63 2.45 2.54
N ALA A 47 -23.70 3.30 2.10
CA ALA A 47 -23.38 4.55 2.76
C ALA A 47 -24.58 5.52 2.79
N ARG A 48 -25.35 5.56 1.71
CA ARG A 48 -26.61 6.33 1.63
C ARG A 48 -27.69 5.78 2.59
N ALA A 49 -27.83 4.45 2.66
CA ALA A 49 -28.75 3.79 3.58
C ALA A 49 -28.37 4.05 5.05
N ALA A 50 -27.05 4.13 5.32
CA ALA A 50 -26.50 4.46 6.63
C ALA A 50 -26.50 5.98 6.95
N ASP A 51 -27.13 6.80 6.13
CA ASP A 51 -27.18 8.27 6.26
C ASP A 51 -25.79 8.90 6.45
N GLY A 52 -24.85 8.55 5.53
CA GLY A 52 -23.47 9.01 5.59
C GLY A 52 -22.70 8.51 6.82
N GLY A 53 -23.15 7.41 7.41
CA GLY A 53 -22.50 6.77 8.57
C GLY A 53 -23.14 7.06 9.93
N MET A 54 -24.15 7.93 10.00
CA MET A 54 -24.82 8.22 11.27
C MET A 54 -25.61 7.03 11.84
N GLN A 55 -26.03 6.10 10.97
CA GLN A 55 -26.84 4.92 11.32
C GLN A 55 -26.14 3.60 10.95
N ALA A 56 -24.84 3.62 10.68
CA ALA A 56 -24.10 2.43 10.28
C ALA A 56 -23.89 1.45 11.45
N THR A 57 -24.00 0.18 11.14
CA THR A 57 -23.71 -0.92 12.06
C THR A 57 -22.22 -1.27 12.02
N PRO A 58 -21.69 -2.03 12.99
CA PRO A 58 -20.33 -2.59 12.91
C PRO A 58 -20.10 -3.43 11.64
N GLU A 59 -21.11 -4.17 11.17
CA GLU A 59 -21.02 -4.94 9.93
C GLU A 59 -20.97 -4.03 8.70
N ALA A 60 -21.76 -2.94 8.68
CA ALA A 60 -21.68 -1.96 7.60
C ALA A 60 -20.29 -1.33 7.50
N TRP A 61 -19.65 -1.00 8.63
CA TRP A 61 -18.25 -0.52 8.65
C TRP A 61 -17.30 -1.55 8.07
N ARG A 62 -17.40 -2.79 8.52
CA ARG A 62 -16.57 -3.89 8.04
C ARG A 62 -16.72 -4.09 6.55
N LEU A 63 -17.95 -4.12 6.03
CA LEU A 63 -18.23 -4.29 4.60
C LEU A 63 -17.70 -3.13 3.75
N MET A 64 -17.77 -1.88 4.23
CA MET A 64 -17.18 -0.74 3.53
C MET A 64 -15.65 -0.88 3.44
N ILE A 65 -14.98 -1.25 4.54
CA ILE A 65 -13.54 -1.46 4.57
C ILE A 65 -13.13 -2.63 3.66
N GLU A 66 -13.73 -3.81 3.83
CA GLU A 66 -13.42 -5.00 3.03
C GLU A 66 -13.73 -4.79 1.53
N GLY A 67 -14.86 -4.15 1.22
CA GLY A 67 -15.26 -3.88 -0.16
C GLY A 67 -14.34 -2.89 -0.86
N LEU A 68 -14.00 -1.78 -0.21
CA LEU A 68 -13.04 -0.83 -0.75
C LEU A 68 -11.66 -1.46 -0.94
N PHE A 69 -11.17 -2.23 0.05
CA PHE A 69 -9.89 -2.92 -0.06
C PHE A 69 -9.89 -3.96 -1.19
N THR A 70 -10.98 -4.71 -1.38
CA THR A 70 -11.16 -5.67 -2.49
C THR A 70 -10.94 -5.02 -3.85
N THR A 71 -11.27 -3.73 -4.01
CA THR A 71 -11.16 -2.99 -5.28
C THR A 71 -9.81 -2.32 -5.50
N VAL A 72 -8.88 -2.38 -4.53
CA VAL A 72 -7.50 -1.90 -4.71
C VAL A 72 -6.80 -2.68 -5.83
N THR A 73 -5.89 -2.03 -6.54
CA THR A 73 -5.14 -2.65 -7.64
C THR A 73 -4.39 -3.90 -7.17
N ASN A 74 -4.51 -4.97 -7.94
CA ASN A 74 -3.82 -6.26 -7.69
C ASN A 74 -4.17 -6.92 -6.34
N VAL A 75 -5.44 -6.81 -5.92
CA VAL A 75 -5.99 -7.51 -4.76
C VAL A 75 -6.87 -8.67 -5.19
N ASN A 76 -8.00 -8.41 -5.80
CA ASN A 76 -8.98 -9.44 -6.11
C ASN A 76 -9.29 -9.49 -7.62
N PHE A 77 -9.07 -10.67 -8.20
CA PHE A 77 -9.33 -11.00 -9.60
C PHE A 77 -10.45 -12.05 -9.76
N ASN A 78 -11.06 -12.48 -8.64
CA ASN A 78 -12.03 -13.56 -8.62
C ASN A 78 -13.46 -13.03 -8.61
N GLU A 79 -14.17 -13.24 -9.71
CA GLU A 79 -15.54 -12.78 -9.90
C GLU A 79 -16.51 -13.31 -8.82
N ASN A 80 -16.35 -14.57 -8.41
CA ASN A 80 -17.23 -15.20 -7.44
C ASN A 80 -17.13 -14.51 -6.07
N THR A 81 -15.91 -14.26 -5.59
CA THR A 81 -15.71 -13.62 -4.28
C THR A 81 -16.20 -12.17 -4.27
N ILE A 82 -16.10 -11.46 -5.41
CA ILE A 82 -16.63 -10.09 -5.54
C ILE A 82 -18.17 -10.13 -5.53
N GLN A 83 -18.80 -11.07 -6.25
CA GLN A 83 -20.26 -11.26 -6.27
C GLN A 83 -20.80 -11.62 -4.88
N GLU A 84 -20.15 -12.49 -4.14
CA GLU A 84 -20.50 -12.84 -2.77
C GLU A 84 -20.46 -11.61 -1.86
N LEU A 85 -19.43 -10.77 -2.01
CA LEU A 85 -19.29 -9.54 -1.23
C LEU A 85 -20.40 -8.53 -1.57
N ILE A 86 -20.76 -8.36 -2.86
CA ILE A 86 -21.91 -7.55 -3.27
C ILE A 86 -23.20 -8.06 -2.62
N GLY A 87 -23.42 -9.37 -2.59
CA GLY A 87 -24.56 -9.98 -1.93
C GLY A 87 -24.62 -9.65 -0.43
N ARG A 88 -23.49 -9.70 0.28
CA ARG A 88 -23.39 -9.31 1.70
C ARG A 88 -23.70 -7.83 1.91
N VAL A 89 -23.19 -6.94 1.05
CA VAL A 89 -23.47 -5.51 1.08
C VAL A 89 -24.95 -5.23 0.90
N HIS A 90 -25.61 -5.91 -0.05
CA HIS A 90 -27.06 -5.77 -0.26
C HIS A 90 -27.88 -6.29 0.93
N ALA A 91 -27.45 -7.40 1.55
CA ALA A 91 -28.12 -7.95 2.74
C ALA A 91 -28.05 -6.97 3.92
N GLU A 92 -26.91 -6.36 4.17
CA GLU A 92 -26.73 -5.36 5.23
C GLU A 92 -27.53 -4.09 4.94
N LYS A 93 -27.50 -3.61 3.68
CA LYS A 93 -28.29 -2.46 3.24
C LYS A 93 -29.80 -2.67 3.49
N ALA A 94 -30.30 -3.88 3.23
CA ALA A 94 -31.71 -4.21 3.47
C ALA A 94 -32.08 -4.19 4.96
N GLN A 95 -31.14 -4.45 5.88
CA GLN A 95 -31.40 -4.34 7.32
C GLN A 95 -31.46 -2.89 7.80
N LEU A 96 -30.67 -1.99 7.20
CA LEU A 96 -30.64 -0.57 7.57
C LEU A 96 -31.89 0.19 7.07
N VAL A 97 -32.56 -0.32 6.05
CA VAL A 97 -33.75 0.31 5.48
C VAL A 97 -34.92 -0.68 5.60
N PRO A 98 -35.57 -0.72 6.77
CA PRO A 98 -36.74 -1.58 6.93
C PRO A 98 -37.87 -1.12 6.00
N ASP A 99 -38.40 -2.06 5.22
CA ASP A 99 -39.61 -2.01 4.37
C ASP A 99 -40.11 -0.63 3.93
N CYS A 100 -39.58 -0.13 2.82
CA CYS A 100 -40.26 0.93 2.05
C CYS A 100 -41.48 0.40 1.27
N SER A 101 -42.23 -0.52 1.84
CA SER A 101 -43.48 -1.03 1.24
C SER A 101 -44.57 0.05 1.12
N SER A 102 -44.40 1.18 1.80
CA SER A 102 -45.29 2.36 1.72
C SER A 102 -44.83 3.44 0.72
N CYS A 103 -43.64 3.33 0.13
CA CYS A 103 -43.16 4.29 -0.85
C CYS A 103 -43.55 3.85 -2.27
N ALA A 104 -44.43 4.61 -2.93
CA ALA A 104 -44.86 4.35 -4.30
C ALA A 104 -43.78 4.58 -5.40
N ALA A 105 -42.55 4.95 -5.00
CA ALA A 105 -41.39 5.07 -5.89
C ALA A 105 -40.16 4.49 -5.17
N PRO A 106 -39.20 3.91 -5.90
CA PRO A 106 -37.90 3.53 -5.32
C PRO A 106 -37.30 4.77 -4.67
N CYS A 107 -37.10 4.73 -3.36
CA CYS A 107 -36.41 5.80 -2.66
C CYS A 107 -34.98 5.86 -3.21
N GLY A 108 -34.62 6.89 -3.99
CA GLY A 108 -33.31 7.02 -4.65
C GLY A 108 -32.12 6.99 -3.67
N ARG A 109 -32.40 7.09 -2.35
CA ARG A 109 -31.41 6.94 -1.27
C ARG A 109 -30.93 5.52 -1.04
N THR A 110 -31.58 4.49 -1.59
CA THR A 110 -31.23 3.08 -1.33
C THR A 110 -30.75 2.33 -2.57
N SER A 111 -30.81 2.96 -3.74
CA SER A 111 -30.29 2.36 -4.98
C SER A 111 -28.76 2.38 -5.00
N ASP A 112 -28.18 1.37 -5.61
CA ASP A 112 -26.77 1.38 -5.93
C ASP A 112 -26.45 2.55 -6.86
N TYR A 113 -25.23 3.07 -6.74
CA TYR A 113 -24.76 4.15 -7.61
C TYR A 113 -24.24 3.57 -8.91
N ASP A 114 -24.69 4.13 -10.05
CA ASP A 114 -24.13 3.76 -11.34
C ASP A 114 -22.78 4.44 -11.55
N MET A 115 -21.69 3.68 -11.50
CA MET A 115 -20.32 4.18 -11.65
C MET A 115 -20.07 4.81 -13.04
N ASN A 116 -20.88 4.49 -14.06
CA ASN A 116 -20.79 5.19 -15.35
C ASN A 116 -21.09 6.69 -15.24
N LEU A 117 -21.92 7.10 -14.31
CA LEU A 117 -22.18 8.52 -14.02
C LEU A 117 -20.90 9.22 -13.54
N LEU A 118 -20.10 8.56 -12.70
CA LEU A 118 -18.82 9.10 -12.25
C LEU A 118 -17.82 9.17 -13.40
N TRP A 119 -17.70 8.10 -14.18
CA TRP A 119 -16.71 8.04 -15.27
C TRP A 119 -17.02 9.00 -16.41
N SER A 120 -18.28 9.43 -16.59
CA SER A 120 -18.74 10.32 -17.66
C SER A 120 -19.02 11.76 -17.24
N THR A 121 -18.86 12.11 -15.94
CA THR A 121 -19.08 13.48 -15.47
C THR A 121 -17.99 14.44 -15.93
N ASP A 122 -18.15 15.72 -15.61
CA ASP A 122 -17.15 16.76 -15.83
C ASP A 122 -15.76 16.32 -15.36
N GLU A 123 -14.71 16.72 -16.07
CA GLU A 123 -13.35 16.25 -15.84
C GLU A 123 -12.79 16.62 -14.47
N ASP A 124 -13.07 17.82 -13.98
CA ASP A 124 -12.61 18.28 -12.67
C ASP A 124 -13.37 17.58 -11.53
N ILE A 125 -14.70 17.45 -11.68
CA ILE A 125 -15.54 16.70 -10.74
C ILE A 125 -15.13 15.23 -10.70
N ARG A 126 -14.90 14.61 -11.85
CA ARG A 126 -14.39 13.24 -11.95
C ARG A 126 -13.04 13.11 -11.25
N SER A 127 -12.16 14.08 -11.42
CA SER A 127 -10.84 14.11 -10.79
C SER A 127 -10.96 14.15 -9.25
N LEU A 128 -11.78 15.04 -8.69
CA LEU A 128 -11.99 15.14 -7.25
C LEU A 128 -12.65 13.89 -6.67
N LYS A 129 -13.71 13.38 -7.31
CA LYS A 129 -14.36 12.13 -6.88
C LYS A 129 -13.42 10.93 -6.97
N SER A 130 -12.53 10.89 -7.98
CA SER A 130 -11.50 9.85 -8.10
C SER A 130 -10.46 9.94 -6.99
N LEU A 131 -10.01 11.15 -6.62
CA LEU A 131 -9.10 11.36 -5.48
C LEU A 131 -9.73 10.86 -4.17
N ILE A 132 -11.00 11.16 -3.92
CA ILE A 132 -11.73 10.66 -2.76
C ILE A 132 -11.80 9.13 -2.81
N LEU A 133 -12.31 8.54 -3.90
CA LEU A 133 -12.51 7.10 -4.05
C LEU A 133 -11.19 6.32 -3.90
N PHE A 134 -10.15 6.75 -4.61
CA PHE A 134 -8.87 6.06 -4.59
C PHE A 134 -8.14 6.28 -3.26
N GLY A 135 -8.30 7.45 -2.66
CA GLY A 135 -7.81 7.73 -1.32
C GLY A 135 -8.44 6.78 -0.28
N VAL A 136 -9.77 6.67 -0.23
CA VAL A 136 -10.42 5.77 0.73
C VAL A 136 -10.20 4.28 0.42
N ARG A 137 -10.00 3.88 -0.84
CA ARG A 137 -9.56 2.52 -1.18
C ARG A 137 -8.21 2.20 -0.55
N GLY A 138 -7.24 3.11 -0.63
CA GLY A 138 -5.92 2.95 -0.01
C GLY A 138 -6.02 2.91 1.52
N MET A 139 -6.78 3.84 2.12
CA MET A 139 -7.00 3.91 3.56
C MET A 139 -7.69 2.65 4.10
N ALA A 140 -8.60 2.04 3.33
CA ALA A 140 -9.31 0.82 3.72
C ALA A 140 -8.37 -0.37 3.95
N ALA A 141 -7.27 -0.47 3.20
CA ALA A 141 -6.26 -1.50 3.46
C ALA A 141 -5.63 -1.32 4.85
N TYR A 142 -5.29 -0.10 5.24
CA TYR A 142 -4.72 0.19 6.56
C TYR A 142 -5.72 -0.05 7.69
N ALA A 143 -6.98 0.38 7.50
CA ALA A 143 -8.06 0.13 8.45
C ALA A 143 -8.32 -1.38 8.64
N HIS A 144 -8.26 -2.16 7.56
CA HIS A 144 -8.40 -3.62 7.61
C HIS A 144 -7.29 -4.25 8.46
N HIS A 145 -6.02 -3.88 8.24
CA HIS A 145 -4.90 -4.43 9.01
C HIS A 145 -4.98 -4.07 10.50
N ALA A 146 -5.45 -2.86 10.84
CA ALA A 146 -5.71 -2.49 12.23
C ALA A 146 -6.88 -3.31 12.82
N MET A 147 -7.96 -3.48 12.05
CA MET A 147 -9.16 -4.19 12.46
C MET A 147 -8.91 -5.68 12.76
N VAL A 148 -8.09 -6.37 11.98
CA VAL A 148 -7.76 -7.79 12.24
C VAL A 148 -6.93 -7.97 13.51
N LEU A 149 -6.27 -6.92 14.00
CA LEU A 149 -5.59 -6.86 15.29
C LEU A 149 -6.50 -6.39 16.44
N GLY A 150 -7.78 -6.15 16.17
CA GLY A 150 -8.75 -5.67 17.16
C GLY A 150 -8.76 -4.16 17.39
N TYR A 151 -8.09 -3.38 16.53
CA TYR A 151 -8.04 -1.92 16.64
C TYR A 151 -8.98 -1.27 15.62
N THR A 152 -9.90 -0.47 16.12
CA THR A 152 -10.84 0.31 15.30
C THR A 152 -10.94 1.75 15.84
N ASP A 153 -11.36 2.67 14.98
CA ASP A 153 -11.61 4.06 15.34
C ASP A 153 -12.93 4.51 14.67
N ASP A 154 -13.88 4.97 15.49
CA ASP A 154 -15.20 5.35 15.03
C ASP A 154 -15.19 6.54 14.07
N GLU A 155 -14.25 7.46 14.22
CA GLU A 155 -14.14 8.62 13.34
C GLU A 155 -13.62 8.20 11.96
N VAL A 156 -12.62 7.31 11.91
CA VAL A 156 -12.14 6.70 10.67
C VAL A 156 -13.25 5.90 9.99
N ASN A 157 -13.98 5.08 10.76
CA ASN A 157 -15.06 4.27 10.23
C ASN A 157 -16.19 5.13 9.64
N ARG A 158 -16.64 6.17 10.35
CA ARG A 158 -17.66 7.11 9.85
C ARG A 158 -17.22 7.83 8.59
N PHE A 159 -15.93 8.13 8.47
CA PHE A 159 -15.42 8.81 7.30
C PHE A 159 -15.50 7.97 6.02
N PHE A 160 -15.35 6.65 6.08
CA PHE A 160 -15.59 5.79 4.91
C PHE A 160 -17.00 5.97 4.35
N ALA A 161 -18.02 5.97 5.21
CA ALA A 161 -19.40 6.20 4.78
C ALA A 161 -19.59 7.63 4.25
N LYS A 162 -19.06 8.65 4.93
CA LYS A 162 -19.12 10.05 4.47
C LYS A 162 -18.50 10.23 3.10
N ALA A 163 -17.32 9.64 2.86
CA ALA A 163 -16.62 9.73 1.59
C ALA A 163 -17.39 9.02 0.46
N LEU A 164 -17.89 7.80 0.71
CA LEU A 164 -18.74 7.06 -0.22
C LEU A 164 -20.03 7.81 -0.53
N PHE A 165 -20.66 8.39 0.47
CA PHE A 165 -21.84 9.24 0.30
C PHE A 165 -21.54 10.43 -0.62
N ALA A 166 -20.46 11.17 -0.35
CA ALA A 166 -20.05 12.33 -1.15
C ALA A 166 -19.80 11.99 -2.62
N ILE A 167 -19.22 10.83 -2.92
CA ILE A 167 -19.01 10.36 -4.30
C ILE A 167 -20.35 10.17 -5.01
N GLY A 168 -21.38 9.68 -4.29
CA GLY A 168 -22.71 9.42 -4.81
C GLY A 168 -23.55 10.67 -5.07
N GLU A 169 -23.21 11.81 -4.47
CA GLU A 169 -24.00 13.04 -4.56
C GLU A 169 -23.62 13.89 -5.79
N ASP A 170 -24.54 14.74 -6.21
CA ASP A 170 -24.31 15.72 -7.30
C ASP A 170 -23.70 17.00 -6.73
N TRP A 171 -22.48 16.87 -6.17
CA TRP A 171 -21.73 17.95 -5.55
C TRP A 171 -20.74 18.56 -6.51
N GLY A 172 -20.54 19.89 -6.35
CA GLY A 172 -19.55 20.67 -7.10
C GLY A 172 -18.17 20.64 -6.42
N MET A 173 -17.25 21.42 -7.01
CA MET A 173 -15.88 21.52 -6.51
C MET A 173 -15.80 22.06 -5.06
N GLU A 174 -16.67 23.00 -4.71
CA GLU A 174 -16.68 23.64 -3.39
C GLU A 174 -17.00 22.65 -2.27
N GLU A 175 -17.89 21.66 -2.54
CA GLU A 175 -18.23 20.61 -1.58
C GLU A 175 -17.22 19.45 -1.60
N LEU A 176 -16.69 19.10 -2.77
CA LEU A 176 -15.81 17.94 -2.92
C LEU A 176 -14.37 18.20 -2.44
N LEU A 177 -13.81 19.39 -2.66
CA LEU A 177 -12.43 19.69 -2.27
C LEU A 177 -12.17 19.55 -0.77
N PRO A 178 -13.06 20.00 0.14
CA PRO A 178 -12.93 19.72 1.56
C PRO A 178 -12.89 18.22 1.90
N ILE A 179 -13.67 17.38 1.19
CA ILE A 179 -13.66 15.93 1.40
C ILE A 179 -12.33 15.32 0.93
N VAL A 180 -11.75 15.79 -0.19
CA VAL A 180 -10.42 15.38 -0.63
C VAL A 180 -9.37 15.64 0.45
N MET A 181 -9.38 16.82 1.07
CA MET A 181 -8.46 17.17 2.15
C MET A 181 -8.72 16.34 3.41
N GLU A 182 -9.97 16.07 3.72
CA GLU A 182 -10.36 15.22 4.86
C GLU A 182 -9.92 13.75 4.66
N VAL A 183 -9.83 13.23 3.43
CA VAL A 183 -9.18 11.92 3.17
C VAL A 183 -7.76 11.92 3.73
N GLY A 184 -6.99 12.98 3.49
CA GLY A 184 -5.62 13.10 4.00
C GLY A 184 -5.56 13.11 5.53
N GLU A 185 -6.45 13.86 6.18
CA GLU A 185 -6.57 13.93 7.64
C GLU A 185 -6.92 12.56 8.24
N LYS A 186 -7.96 11.92 7.72
CA LYS A 186 -8.43 10.63 8.28
C LYS A 186 -7.46 9.49 7.96
N ASN A 187 -6.75 9.57 6.83
CA ASN A 187 -5.69 8.60 6.55
C ASN A 187 -4.50 8.75 7.50
N LEU A 188 -4.12 9.96 7.90
CA LEU A 188 -3.10 10.16 8.94
C LEU A 188 -3.51 9.46 10.24
N LYS A 189 -4.78 9.63 10.66
CA LYS A 189 -5.33 8.98 11.85
C LYS A 189 -5.38 7.47 11.69
N CYS A 190 -5.75 6.97 10.51
CA CYS A 190 -5.81 5.54 10.21
C CYS A 190 -4.41 4.90 10.22
N MET A 191 -3.40 5.55 9.65
CA MET A 191 -2.02 5.07 9.71
C MET A 191 -1.47 5.09 11.14
N ALA A 192 -1.81 6.11 11.94
CA ALA A 192 -1.47 6.15 13.38
C ALA A 192 -2.10 4.99 14.15
N LEU A 193 -3.37 4.65 13.84
CA LEU A 193 -4.06 3.50 14.42
C LEU A 193 -3.36 2.18 14.08
N LEU A 194 -2.95 2.00 12.83
CA LEU A 194 -2.23 0.80 12.40
C LEU A 194 -0.82 0.74 12.99
N ASP A 195 -0.08 1.84 13.06
CA ASP A 195 1.22 1.91 13.75
C ASP A 195 1.09 1.49 15.22
N LYS A 196 0.06 2.00 15.91
CA LYS A 196 -0.26 1.59 17.27
C LYS A 196 -0.57 0.08 17.35
N ALA A 197 -1.44 -0.42 16.49
CA ALA A 197 -1.82 -1.83 16.46
C ALA A 197 -0.60 -2.75 16.26
N ASN A 198 0.26 -2.42 15.29
CA ASN A 198 1.47 -3.18 15.00
C ASN A 198 2.49 -3.11 16.15
N THR A 199 2.76 -1.92 16.69
CA THR A 199 3.78 -1.75 17.75
C THR A 199 3.34 -2.32 19.09
N GLU A 200 2.06 -2.26 19.45
CA GLU A 200 1.52 -2.91 20.65
C GLU A 200 1.47 -4.43 20.51
N SER A 201 1.24 -4.96 19.30
CA SER A 201 1.17 -6.40 19.05
C SER A 201 2.54 -7.06 18.88
N TYR A 202 3.49 -6.37 18.25
CA TYR A 202 4.76 -6.97 17.81
C TYR A 202 6.01 -6.27 18.35
N GLY A 203 5.85 -5.20 19.10
CA GLY A 203 6.94 -4.37 19.63
C GLY A 203 7.39 -3.31 18.63
N THR A 204 8.20 -2.38 19.11
CA THR A 204 8.80 -1.33 18.26
C THR A 204 9.88 -1.95 17.38
N PRO A 205 9.85 -1.72 16.05
CA PRO A 205 10.87 -2.22 15.14
C PRO A 205 12.27 -1.75 15.52
N VAL A 206 13.22 -2.66 15.40
CA VAL A 206 14.66 -2.40 15.59
C VAL A 206 15.44 -2.75 14.33
N PRO A 207 16.53 -2.03 14.03
CA PRO A 207 17.34 -2.28 12.85
C PRO A 207 17.86 -3.71 12.80
N VAL A 208 17.74 -4.32 11.64
CA VAL A 208 18.20 -5.68 11.38
C VAL A 208 18.72 -5.82 9.96
N THR A 209 19.80 -6.57 9.81
CA THR A 209 20.30 -7.03 8.52
C THR A 209 19.62 -8.34 8.17
N VAL A 210 18.97 -8.41 7.02
CA VAL A 210 18.20 -9.55 6.55
C VAL A 210 18.95 -10.20 5.38
N PRO A 211 19.28 -11.50 5.47
CA PRO A 211 19.96 -12.21 4.39
C PRO A 211 19.00 -12.49 3.23
N LEU A 212 19.58 -12.53 2.02
CA LEU A 212 18.90 -12.97 0.80
C LEU A 212 19.22 -14.43 0.44
N THR A 213 19.95 -15.14 1.29
CA THR A 213 20.23 -16.57 1.13
C THR A 213 19.07 -17.39 1.65
N VAL A 214 18.63 -18.37 0.86
CA VAL A 214 17.63 -19.37 1.25
C VAL A 214 18.36 -20.65 1.67
N GLU A 215 18.17 -21.08 2.90
CA GLU A 215 18.73 -22.32 3.44
C GLU A 215 18.08 -23.53 2.77
N LYS A 216 18.80 -24.63 2.67
CA LYS A 216 18.28 -25.92 2.17
C LYS A 216 17.10 -26.42 3.00
N GLY A 217 16.23 -27.19 2.36
CA GLY A 217 15.06 -27.82 2.99
C GLY A 217 13.75 -27.08 2.73
N PRO A 218 12.64 -27.56 3.27
CA PRO A 218 11.33 -26.98 3.04
C PRO A 218 11.22 -25.56 3.52
N PHE A 219 10.55 -24.71 2.74
CA PHE A 219 10.30 -23.32 3.13
C PHE A 219 9.01 -22.79 2.50
N ILE A 220 8.51 -21.67 3.04
CA ILE A 220 7.36 -20.94 2.54
C ILE A 220 7.81 -19.49 2.28
N VAL A 221 7.36 -18.92 1.17
CA VAL A 221 7.47 -17.48 0.90
C VAL A 221 6.14 -16.82 1.22
N ILE A 222 6.16 -15.78 2.07
CA ILE A 222 4.97 -14.98 2.39
C ILE A 222 5.11 -13.58 1.83
N SER A 223 4.10 -13.13 1.08
CA SER A 223 4.08 -11.84 0.41
C SER A 223 2.85 -11.03 0.81
N GLY A 224 2.96 -9.72 0.83
CA GLY A 224 1.90 -8.79 1.20
C GLY A 224 2.30 -7.91 2.38
N HIS A 225 1.32 -7.55 3.22
CA HIS A 225 1.52 -6.55 4.28
C HIS A 225 1.07 -7.05 5.65
N ASP A 226 0.23 -8.09 5.72
CA ASP A 226 -0.45 -8.48 6.96
C ASP A 226 0.48 -9.21 7.92
N LEU A 227 0.87 -8.53 9.00
CA LEU A 227 1.75 -9.09 10.05
C LEU A 227 1.02 -10.12 10.91
N HIS A 228 -0.32 -10.06 10.99
CA HIS A 228 -1.09 -11.04 11.75
C HIS A 228 -1.06 -12.41 11.05
N ASP A 229 -1.26 -12.43 9.73
CA ASP A 229 -1.14 -13.66 8.95
C ASP A 229 0.28 -14.25 9.02
N LEU A 230 1.33 -13.41 8.98
CA LEU A 230 2.70 -13.88 9.18
C LEU A 230 2.87 -14.51 10.58
N LYS A 231 2.37 -13.85 11.64
CA LYS A 231 2.47 -14.39 12.99
C LYS A 231 1.79 -15.75 13.12
N LEU A 232 0.56 -15.89 12.61
CA LEU A 232 -0.17 -17.15 12.62
C LEU A 232 0.57 -18.25 11.81
N LEU A 233 1.17 -17.89 10.67
CA LEU A 233 1.98 -18.82 9.89
C LEU A 233 3.22 -19.28 10.67
N LEU A 234 3.92 -18.36 11.35
CA LEU A 234 5.08 -18.68 12.19
C LEU A 234 4.70 -19.62 13.34
N GLU A 235 3.57 -19.37 14.01
CA GLU A 235 3.06 -20.24 15.07
C GLU A 235 2.72 -21.66 14.55
N GLN A 236 2.06 -21.75 13.39
CA GLN A 236 1.66 -23.02 12.79
C GLN A 236 2.83 -23.82 12.19
N THR A 237 3.95 -23.17 11.87
CA THR A 237 5.15 -23.81 11.31
C THR A 237 6.23 -24.09 12.36
N GLU A 238 6.06 -23.64 13.59
CA GLU A 238 7.03 -23.85 14.65
C GLU A 238 7.30 -25.35 14.89
N GLY A 239 8.58 -25.73 14.90
CA GLY A 239 9.01 -27.10 15.10
C GLY A 239 8.77 -28.07 13.94
N LYS A 240 8.25 -27.61 12.80
CA LYS A 240 7.94 -28.46 11.63
C LYS A 240 9.11 -28.58 10.63
N GLY A 241 10.25 -27.95 10.89
CA GLY A 241 11.41 -28.00 9.99
C GLY A 241 11.20 -27.21 8.68
N ILE A 242 10.32 -26.21 8.72
CA ILE A 242 10.01 -25.34 7.59
C ILE A 242 10.52 -23.94 7.90
N ASN A 243 11.29 -23.36 6.99
CA ASN A 243 11.75 -21.99 7.09
C ASN A 243 10.76 -21.02 6.40
N ILE A 244 10.66 -19.80 6.92
CA ILE A 244 9.81 -18.74 6.37
C ILE A 244 10.69 -17.63 5.82
N TYR A 245 10.37 -17.20 4.59
CA TYR A 245 11.01 -16.06 3.91
C TYR A 245 9.95 -15.03 3.55
N THR A 246 10.27 -13.77 3.83
CA THR A 246 9.42 -12.65 3.43
C THR A 246 9.65 -12.30 1.97
N HIS A 247 8.67 -11.63 1.35
CA HIS A 247 8.77 -11.06 0.01
C HIS A 247 8.05 -9.71 -0.03
N GLY A 248 8.58 -8.76 -0.81
CA GLY A 248 7.94 -7.46 -1.02
C GLY A 248 7.76 -6.68 0.30
N GLU A 249 6.56 -6.21 0.55
CA GLU A 249 6.24 -5.40 1.73
C GLU A 249 6.23 -6.18 3.07
N MET A 250 6.46 -7.48 3.04
CA MET A 250 6.63 -8.25 4.27
C MET A 250 8.04 -8.13 4.87
N LEU A 251 9.05 -7.64 4.12
CA LEU A 251 10.43 -7.45 4.60
C LEU A 251 10.52 -6.73 5.96
N PRO A 252 9.80 -5.63 6.23
CA PRO A 252 9.88 -4.92 7.50
C PRO A 252 9.49 -5.75 8.72
N ALA A 253 8.80 -6.88 8.55
CA ALA A 253 8.44 -7.79 9.64
C ALA A 253 9.67 -8.27 10.43
N HIS A 254 10.82 -8.39 9.80
CA HIS A 254 12.08 -8.77 10.45
C HIS A 254 12.55 -7.77 11.52
N GLY A 255 12.09 -6.52 11.48
CA GLY A 255 12.39 -5.51 12.50
C GLY A 255 11.57 -5.66 13.79
N TYR A 256 10.43 -6.33 13.75
CA TYR A 256 9.53 -6.45 14.92
C TYR A 256 10.00 -7.54 15.89
N PRO A 257 10.27 -7.22 17.19
CA PRO A 257 10.81 -8.18 18.16
C PRO A 257 9.98 -9.45 18.31
N GLU A 258 8.65 -9.33 18.36
CA GLU A 258 7.75 -10.48 18.57
C GLU A 258 7.64 -11.41 17.36
N LEU A 259 7.99 -10.94 16.16
CA LEU A 259 8.08 -11.76 14.96
C LEU A 259 9.49 -12.33 14.79
N LYS A 260 10.52 -11.51 15.05
CA LYS A 260 11.93 -11.90 14.96
C LYS A 260 12.32 -13.01 15.96
N LYS A 261 11.58 -13.19 17.06
CA LYS A 261 11.86 -14.25 18.05
C LYS A 261 11.72 -15.66 17.48
N TYR A 262 10.97 -15.84 16.36
CA TYR A 262 10.83 -17.12 15.71
C TYR A 262 12.09 -17.45 14.89
N PRO A 263 12.89 -18.47 15.26
CA PRO A 263 14.20 -18.72 14.64
C PRO A 263 14.10 -19.21 13.19
N HIS A 264 12.93 -19.65 12.76
CA HIS A 264 12.66 -20.09 11.39
C HIS A 264 12.15 -18.96 10.46
N LEU A 265 11.97 -17.73 10.96
CA LEU A 265 11.87 -16.53 10.13
C LEU A 265 13.29 -16.14 9.70
N LYS A 266 13.73 -16.59 8.51
CA LYS A 266 15.13 -16.62 8.13
C LYS A 266 15.62 -15.39 7.37
N GLY A 267 14.90 -14.99 6.33
CA GLY A 267 15.39 -13.96 5.43
C GLY A 267 14.31 -13.47 4.49
N ASN A 268 14.75 -12.75 3.46
CA ASN A 268 13.88 -12.24 2.40
C ASN A 268 14.21 -12.93 1.08
N PHE A 269 13.16 -13.38 0.37
CA PHE A 269 13.24 -13.95 -0.97
C PHE A 269 12.75 -12.93 -2.00
N GLY A 270 13.52 -12.76 -3.07
CA GLY A 270 13.13 -11.89 -4.17
C GLY A 270 13.11 -10.41 -3.80
N THR A 271 12.38 -9.64 -4.60
CA THR A 271 12.35 -8.18 -4.54
C THR A 271 10.92 -7.64 -4.45
N ALA A 272 10.55 -6.67 -5.30
CA ALA A 272 9.23 -6.07 -5.29
C ALA A 272 8.24 -6.84 -6.19
N TRP A 273 6.95 -6.49 -6.04
CA TRP A 273 5.81 -7.10 -6.70
C TRP A 273 5.95 -7.26 -8.23
N GLN A 274 6.60 -6.34 -8.92
CA GLN A 274 6.76 -6.36 -10.38
C GLN A 274 7.65 -7.51 -10.87
N ASN A 275 8.46 -8.12 -10.02
CA ASN A 275 9.37 -9.20 -10.37
C ASN A 275 8.83 -10.61 -10.06
N GLN A 276 7.67 -10.72 -9.39
CA GLN A 276 7.07 -11.99 -8.94
C GLN A 276 7.03 -13.07 -10.02
N GLN A 277 6.56 -12.72 -11.22
CA GLN A 277 6.41 -13.69 -12.32
C GLN A 277 7.73 -14.30 -12.80
N LYS A 278 8.86 -13.63 -12.54
CA LYS A 278 10.21 -14.15 -12.80
C LYS A 278 10.76 -14.88 -11.57
N GLU A 279 10.60 -14.30 -10.40
CA GLU A 279 11.18 -14.80 -9.15
C GLU A 279 10.54 -16.10 -8.69
N PHE A 280 9.22 -16.28 -8.92
CA PHE A 280 8.49 -17.49 -8.48
C PHE A 280 8.47 -18.60 -9.54
N ALA A 281 8.94 -18.38 -10.76
CA ALA A 281 8.81 -19.33 -11.86
C ALA A 281 9.38 -20.72 -11.55
N GLU A 282 10.53 -20.79 -10.88
CA GLU A 282 11.24 -22.03 -10.54
C GLU A 282 11.38 -22.23 -9.02
N LEU A 283 10.54 -21.55 -8.24
CA LEU A 283 10.60 -21.62 -6.79
C LEU A 283 10.11 -22.98 -6.29
N PRO A 284 10.94 -23.78 -5.57
CA PRO A 284 10.53 -25.08 -5.03
C PRO A 284 9.83 -24.93 -3.66
N ALA A 285 8.91 -23.96 -3.55
CA ALA A 285 8.19 -23.64 -2.32
C ALA A 285 6.83 -23.00 -2.61
N PRO A 286 5.84 -23.13 -1.74
CA PRO A 286 4.60 -22.40 -1.84
C PRO A 286 4.80 -20.91 -1.55
N VAL A 287 3.93 -20.09 -2.18
CA VAL A 287 3.85 -18.64 -1.95
C VAL A 287 2.47 -18.32 -1.39
N LEU A 288 2.43 -17.70 -0.21
CA LEU A 288 1.22 -17.21 0.44
C LEU A 288 1.10 -15.70 0.25
N PHE A 289 0.02 -15.26 -0.41
CA PHE A 289 -0.32 -13.85 -0.55
C PHE A 289 -1.36 -13.46 0.50
N THR A 290 -1.02 -12.49 1.34
CA THR A 290 -1.88 -12.00 2.43
C THR A 290 -2.65 -10.74 2.07
N THR A 291 -2.12 -9.94 1.16
CA THR A 291 -2.73 -8.69 0.68
C THR A 291 -2.34 -8.42 -0.77
N ASN A 292 -2.60 -7.19 -1.25
CA ASN A 292 -2.16 -6.74 -2.57
C ASN A 292 -0.62 -6.83 -2.71
N CYS A 293 -0.21 -6.68 -3.67
CA CYS A 293 0.30 -6.62 -5.01
C CYS A 293 0.43 -8.03 -5.62
N LEU A 294 -0.62 -8.74 -5.79
CA LEU A 294 -0.62 -10.03 -6.51
C LEU A 294 -0.48 -9.76 -8.01
N MET A 295 0.60 -10.23 -8.62
CA MET A 295 0.68 -10.33 -10.08
C MET A 295 -0.02 -11.62 -10.53
N PRO A 296 -0.76 -11.62 -11.67
CA PRO A 296 -1.39 -12.83 -12.18
C PRO A 296 -0.41 -14.03 -12.21
N PRO A 297 -0.66 -15.09 -11.45
CA PRO A 297 0.25 -16.24 -11.40
C PRO A 297 0.39 -16.91 -12.76
N LYS A 298 1.63 -17.25 -13.15
CA LYS A 298 1.88 -18.03 -14.36
C LYS A 298 1.63 -19.51 -14.10
N ALA A 299 1.22 -20.24 -15.13
CA ALA A 299 1.01 -21.69 -15.07
C ALA A 299 2.21 -22.48 -14.52
N SER A 300 3.45 -21.93 -14.65
CA SER A 300 4.67 -22.58 -14.15
C SER A 300 4.76 -22.64 -12.62
N TYR A 301 3.96 -21.84 -11.88
CA TYR A 301 3.99 -21.82 -10.41
C TYR A 301 2.62 -21.62 -9.75
N ALA A 302 1.52 -21.53 -10.52
CA ALA A 302 0.17 -21.32 -10.00
C ALA A 302 -0.28 -22.42 -9.02
N ASP A 303 0.20 -23.66 -9.23
CA ASP A 303 -0.10 -24.84 -8.41
C ASP A 303 0.42 -24.77 -6.96
N ARG A 304 1.27 -23.79 -6.66
CA ARG A 304 1.87 -23.57 -5.33
C ARG A 304 1.62 -22.18 -4.78
N VAL A 305 0.70 -21.42 -5.41
CA VAL A 305 0.23 -20.13 -4.91
C VAL A 305 -0.99 -20.32 -4.02
N PHE A 306 -1.04 -19.58 -2.93
CA PHE A 306 -2.15 -19.51 -1.99
C PHE A 306 -2.50 -18.06 -1.71
N THR A 307 -3.78 -17.78 -1.49
CA THR A 307 -4.28 -16.45 -1.14
C THR A 307 -5.07 -16.51 0.16
N THR A 308 -5.23 -15.39 0.83
CA THR A 308 -6.08 -15.26 2.02
C THR A 308 -6.66 -13.85 2.13
N ALA A 309 -7.59 -13.62 3.07
CA ALA A 309 -8.25 -12.34 3.29
C ALA A 309 -8.93 -11.79 2.02
N MET A 310 -8.64 -10.54 1.65
CA MET A 310 -9.27 -9.91 0.46
C MET A 310 -8.58 -10.30 -0.85
N VAL A 311 -7.39 -10.89 -0.79
CA VAL A 311 -6.66 -11.32 -1.99
C VAL A 311 -7.27 -12.60 -2.54
N SER A 312 -7.64 -12.59 -3.81
CA SER A 312 -8.19 -13.77 -4.47
C SER A 312 -7.87 -13.76 -5.96
N TYR A 313 -7.61 -14.97 -6.50
CA TYR A 313 -7.38 -15.18 -7.91
C TYR A 313 -8.11 -16.45 -8.36
N PRO A 314 -8.70 -16.49 -9.58
CA PRO A 314 -9.39 -17.68 -10.08
C PRO A 314 -8.51 -18.93 -10.00
N GLU A 315 -9.10 -20.05 -9.60
CA GLU A 315 -8.45 -21.37 -9.53
C GLU A 315 -7.28 -21.49 -8.51
N ILE A 316 -6.93 -20.43 -7.80
CA ILE A 316 -5.94 -20.46 -6.73
C ILE A 316 -6.62 -20.79 -5.40
N MET A 317 -5.98 -21.68 -4.62
CA MET A 317 -6.49 -22.05 -3.30
C MET A 317 -6.51 -20.84 -2.38
N HIS A 318 -7.69 -20.58 -1.82
CA HIS A 318 -7.91 -19.49 -0.87
C HIS A 318 -8.03 -20.04 0.55
N ILE A 319 -7.20 -19.55 1.46
CA ILE A 319 -7.25 -19.86 2.88
C ILE A 319 -8.34 -19.01 3.54
N GLY A 320 -9.26 -19.68 4.21
CA GLY A 320 -10.44 -19.07 4.81
C GLY A 320 -10.15 -18.18 6.03
N ALA A 321 -11.23 -17.71 6.63
CA ALA A 321 -11.16 -16.83 7.81
C ALA A 321 -10.61 -17.53 9.07
N ASP A 322 -10.65 -18.85 9.12
CA ASP A 322 -10.06 -19.69 10.17
C ASP A 322 -8.52 -19.67 10.17
N LYS A 323 -7.92 -19.19 9.07
CA LYS A 323 -6.46 -19.08 8.90
C LYS A 323 -5.73 -20.41 9.15
N ASP A 324 -6.34 -21.53 8.72
CA ASP A 324 -5.67 -22.82 8.71
C ASP A 324 -4.68 -22.91 7.55
N PHE A 325 -3.40 -22.73 7.82
CA PHE A 325 -2.33 -22.80 6.82
C PHE A 325 -1.83 -24.24 6.56
N THR A 326 -2.51 -25.27 7.05
CA THR A 326 -2.15 -26.68 6.80
C THR A 326 -1.91 -26.97 5.31
N PRO A 327 -2.75 -26.50 4.35
CA PRO A 327 -2.48 -26.77 2.93
C PRO A 327 -1.17 -26.14 2.41
N VAL A 328 -0.79 -24.97 2.92
CA VAL A 328 0.48 -24.30 2.57
C VAL A 328 1.67 -25.07 3.16
N ILE A 329 1.53 -25.54 4.40
CA ILE A 329 2.54 -26.33 5.12
C ILE A 329 2.78 -27.67 4.42
N GLU A 330 1.71 -28.39 4.07
CA GLU A 330 1.79 -29.66 3.34
C GLU A 330 2.45 -29.48 1.97
N LYS A 331 2.11 -28.41 1.24
CA LYS A 331 2.75 -28.09 -0.04
C LYS A 331 4.23 -27.79 0.12
N ALA A 332 4.66 -27.13 1.18
CA ALA A 332 6.08 -26.89 1.46
C ALA A 332 6.85 -28.18 1.71
N LEU A 333 6.27 -29.10 2.47
CA LEU A 333 6.85 -30.42 2.74
C LEU A 333 6.89 -31.30 1.48
N GLU A 334 5.85 -31.25 0.65
CA GLU A 334 5.78 -31.96 -0.65
C GLU A 334 6.89 -31.50 -1.60
N LEU A 335 7.08 -30.17 -1.73
CA LEU A 335 8.08 -29.60 -2.63
C LEU A 335 9.52 -29.77 -2.11
N GLY A 336 9.71 -29.84 -0.79
CA GLY A 336 10.97 -30.15 -0.14
C GLY A 336 12.04 -29.03 -0.16
N GLY A 337 11.81 -27.95 -0.89
CA GLY A 337 12.73 -26.82 -0.99
C GLY A 337 14.00 -27.09 -1.79
N TYR A 338 15.04 -26.28 -1.58
CA TYR A 338 16.34 -26.47 -2.21
C TYR A 338 17.13 -27.61 -1.53
N SER A 339 17.92 -28.35 -2.32
CA SER A 339 18.81 -29.44 -1.84
C SER A 339 20.07 -28.91 -1.13
N GLU A 340 20.43 -27.66 -1.38
CA GLU A 340 21.57 -26.93 -0.79
C GLU A 340 21.19 -25.47 -0.56
N ASP A 341 21.98 -24.76 0.24
CA ASP A 341 21.77 -23.33 0.46
C ASP A 341 21.90 -22.56 -0.87
N LYS A 342 20.94 -21.66 -1.13
CA LYS A 342 20.88 -20.91 -2.37
C LYS A 342 21.08 -19.43 -2.09
N SER A 343 22.18 -18.87 -2.59
CA SER A 343 22.46 -17.45 -2.48
C SER A 343 21.79 -16.66 -3.59
N PHE A 344 21.09 -15.59 -3.18
CA PHE A 344 20.51 -14.62 -4.07
C PHE A 344 21.08 -13.23 -3.79
N THR A 345 20.89 -12.32 -4.73
CA THR A 345 21.27 -10.91 -4.60
C THR A 345 20.10 -10.02 -4.95
N GLY A 346 20.10 -8.81 -4.40
CA GLY A 346 19.25 -7.74 -4.86
C GLY A 346 19.63 -7.29 -6.28
N ILE A 347 18.90 -6.32 -6.80
CA ILE A 347 19.08 -5.87 -8.19
C ILE A 347 20.42 -5.17 -8.44
N ASN A 348 21.10 -4.70 -7.40
CA ASN A 348 22.42 -4.04 -7.46
C ASN A 348 23.57 -4.98 -7.03
N GLY A 349 23.29 -6.24 -6.73
CA GLY A 349 24.28 -7.26 -6.38
C GLY A 349 24.54 -7.44 -4.88
N GLY A 350 23.86 -6.72 -4.00
CA GLY A 350 23.94 -6.92 -2.56
C GLY A 350 23.32 -8.25 -2.12
N SER A 351 23.94 -8.91 -1.14
CA SER A 351 23.48 -10.21 -0.59
C SER A 351 22.63 -10.09 0.68
N THR A 352 22.49 -8.88 1.19
CA THR A 352 21.70 -8.53 2.37
C THR A 352 20.97 -7.22 2.16
N VAL A 353 19.90 -7.02 2.93
CA VAL A 353 19.17 -5.75 3.01
C VAL A 353 18.98 -5.39 4.49
N MET A 354 18.77 -4.11 4.79
CA MET A 354 18.47 -3.65 6.15
C MET A 354 17.06 -3.10 6.22
N THR A 355 16.41 -3.28 7.38
CA THR A 355 15.10 -2.70 7.71
C THR A 355 15.00 -2.40 9.21
N GLY A 356 13.88 -1.81 9.66
CA GLY A 356 13.62 -1.59 11.09
C GLY A 356 13.94 -0.18 11.60
N PHE A 357 14.17 0.78 10.71
CA PHE A 357 14.43 2.19 11.06
C PHE A 357 13.13 2.99 11.23
N ALA A 358 12.14 2.41 11.92
CA ALA A 358 10.90 3.10 12.26
C ALA A 358 11.14 4.25 13.26
N ARG A 359 10.10 5.07 13.49
CA ARG A 359 10.18 6.27 14.33
C ARG A 359 10.80 6.01 15.72
N GLY A 360 10.46 4.89 16.37
CA GLY A 360 11.00 4.57 17.69
C GLY A 360 12.53 4.42 17.71
N THR A 361 13.09 3.82 16.68
CA THR A 361 14.54 3.68 16.52
C THR A 361 15.20 5.00 16.16
N VAL A 362 14.68 5.73 15.15
CA VAL A 362 15.30 6.97 14.66
C VAL A 362 15.24 8.07 15.73
N LEU A 363 14.10 8.19 16.43
CA LEU A 363 13.96 9.15 17.54
C LEU A 363 14.81 8.76 18.76
N GLY A 364 15.10 7.48 18.95
CA GLY A 364 16.01 7.00 19.99
C GLY A 364 17.47 7.46 19.78
N VAL A 365 17.85 7.85 18.57
CA VAL A 365 19.17 8.41 18.22
C VAL A 365 19.08 9.88 17.75
N ALA A 366 17.97 10.55 18.06
CA ALA A 366 17.71 11.93 17.58
C ALA A 366 18.83 12.89 17.93
N ASP A 367 19.41 12.82 19.13
CA ASP A 367 20.53 13.69 19.54
C ASP A 367 21.74 13.52 18.61
N GLN A 368 22.05 12.30 18.19
CA GLN A 368 23.16 12.03 17.26
C GLN A 368 22.86 12.60 15.86
N VAL A 369 21.61 12.47 15.40
CA VAL A 369 21.17 13.04 14.12
C VAL A 369 21.25 14.56 14.15
N ILE A 370 20.75 15.19 15.22
CA ILE A 370 20.76 16.64 15.42
C ILE A 370 22.21 17.17 15.47
N GLU A 371 23.11 16.48 16.19
CA GLU A 371 24.54 16.83 16.25
C GLU A 371 25.19 16.73 14.87
N ALA A 372 24.90 15.65 14.12
CA ALA A 372 25.43 15.44 12.78
C ALA A 372 24.96 16.53 11.79
N VAL A 373 23.73 17.01 11.92
CA VAL A 373 23.21 18.13 11.11
C VAL A 373 23.86 19.45 11.55
N LYS A 374 23.94 19.74 12.86
CA LYS A 374 24.56 20.98 13.38
C LYS A 374 26.05 21.10 13.05
N SER A 375 26.77 19.98 13.05
CA SER A 375 28.19 19.93 12.67
C SER A 375 28.42 19.99 11.15
N GLY A 376 27.36 19.88 10.34
CA GLY A 376 27.44 19.79 8.88
C GLY A 376 27.89 18.42 8.35
N ALA A 377 27.95 17.41 9.21
CA ALA A 377 28.23 16.03 8.78
C ALA A 377 27.07 15.46 7.95
N ILE A 378 25.83 15.82 8.28
CA ILE A 378 24.64 15.57 7.46
C ILE A 378 24.13 16.92 6.94
N ARG A 379 24.22 17.10 5.62
CA ARG A 379 23.77 18.31 4.95
C ARG A 379 22.30 18.23 4.52
N HIS A 380 21.84 17.05 4.11
CA HIS A 380 20.51 16.86 3.54
C HIS A 380 19.96 15.46 3.78
N PHE A 381 18.63 15.35 3.85
CA PHE A 381 17.88 14.10 3.86
C PHE A 381 17.08 13.98 2.58
N PHE A 382 17.03 12.78 2.04
CA PHE A 382 16.12 12.44 0.95
C PHE A 382 15.15 11.35 1.42
N LEU A 383 13.84 11.59 1.30
CA LEU A 383 12.84 10.53 1.38
C LEU A 383 12.58 10.02 -0.04
N VAL A 384 13.24 8.93 -0.41
CA VAL A 384 13.06 8.24 -1.69
C VAL A 384 12.20 7.02 -1.45
N ALA A 385 10.90 7.11 -1.77
CA ALA A 385 9.93 6.14 -1.28
C ALA A 385 8.77 5.91 -2.24
N GLY A 386 7.95 4.91 -1.95
CA GLY A 386 6.72 4.60 -2.68
C GLY A 386 6.76 3.25 -3.40
N CYS A 387 5.92 3.07 -4.41
CA CYS A 387 5.69 1.74 -4.98
C CYS A 387 6.51 1.44 -6.24
N ASP A 388 6.83 2.45 -7.03
CA ASP A 388 7.39 2.37 -8.39
C ASP A 388 6.63 1.40 -9.32
N GLY A 389 6.70 1.63 -10.61
CA GLY A 389 5.98 0.82 -11.59
C GLY A 389 6.81 -0.29 -12.23
N ALA A 390 6.13 -1.20 -12.96
CA ALA A 390 6.74 -2.37 -13.58
C ALA A 390 7.31 -2.14 -14.98
N ARG A 391 7.15 -0.96 -15.58
CA ARG A 391 7.59 -0.74 -16.98
C ARG A 391 9.09 -0.94 -17.13
N PRO A 392 9.56 -1.63 -18.19
CA PRO A 392 10.99 -1.81 -18.45
C PRO A 392 11.74 -0.47 -18.63
N GLY A 393 13.02 -0.45 -18.26
CA GLY A 393 13.90 0.71 -18.44
C GLY A 393 13.75 1.79 -17.36
N ARG A 394 12.97 1.55 -16.32
CA ARG A 394 12.84 2.46 -15.19
C ARG A 394 13.93 2.19 -14.16
N ASN A 395 14.91 3.06 -14.07
CA ASN A 395 15.98 3.02 -13.09
C ASN A 395 16.22 4.38 -12.41
N TYR A 396 15.32 5.35 -12.61
CA TYR A 396 15.48 6.70 -12.08
C TYR A 396 15.81 6.69 -10.58
N TYR A 397 15.01 5.98 -9.75
CA TYR A 397 15.22 5.97 -8.30
C TYR A 397 16.54 5.30 -7.89
N THR A 398 16.96 4.26 -8.61
CA THR A 398 18.27 3.62 -8.41
C THR A 398 19.40 4.60 -8.69
N GLU A 399 19.36 5.27 -9.84
CA GLU A 399 20.41 6.21 -10.24
C GLU A 399 20.38 7.48 -9.40
N PHE A 400 19.20 7.95 -8.98
CA PHE A 400 19.08 9.07 -8.05
C PHE A 400 19.81 8.76 -6.73
N VAL A 401 19.52 7.61 -6.10
CA VAL A 401 20.13 7.22 -4.83
C VAL A 401 21.63 7.01 -4.94
N LYS A 402 22.11 6.40 -6.03
CA LYS A 402 23.55 6.21 -6.28
C LYS A 402 24.32 7.54 -6.37
N GLN A 403 23.66 8.60 -6.84
CA GLN A 403 24.27 9.91 -7.05
C GLN A 403 24.12 10.84 -5.84
N THR A 404 23.40 10.43 -4.78
CA THR A 404 23.27 11.25 -3.57
C THR A 404 24.65 11.52 -2.96
N PRO A 405 24.97 12.78 -2.60
CA PRO A 405 26.25 13.14 -1.98
C PRO A 405 26.55 12.36 -0.71
N ALA A 406 27.84 12.16 -0.41
CA ALA A 406 28.28 11.37 0.73
C ALA A 406 27.89 11.95 2.11
N ASP A 407 27.55 13.23 2.16
CA ASP A 407 27.07 13.96 3.33
C ASP A 407 25.52 14.02 3.42
N THR A 408 24.82 13.08 2.79
CA THR A 408 23.36 12.98 2.81
C THR A 408 22.88 11.62 3.29
N VAL A 409 21.67 11.61 3.84
CA VAL A 409 20.98 10.39 4.30
C VAL A 409 19.76 10.12 3.42
N VAL A 410 19.55 8.87 3.04
CA VAL A 410 18.38 8.40 2.30
C VAL A 410 17.47 7.61 3.22
N LEU A 411 16.27 8.10 3.44
CA LEU A 411 15.17 7.37 4.06
C LEU A 411 14.34 6.72 2.98
N THR A 412 13.89 5.51 3.20
CA THR A 412 13.01 4.81 2.26
C THR A 412 11.91 4.03 2.96
N LEU A 413 10.84 3.72 2.24
CA LEU A 413 9.75 2.84 2.66
C LEU A 413 9.00 2.30 1.43
N ALA A 414 8.14 1.30 1.64
CA ALA A 414 7.34 0.65 0.62
C ALA A 414 8.17 -0.12 -0.44
N CYS A 415 7.53 -0.67 -1.48
CA CYS A 415 8.19 -1.52 -2.48
C CYS A 415 9.26 -0.82 -3.32
N GLY A 416 9.22 0.50 -3.44
CA GLY A 416 10.22 1.29 -4.17
C GLY A 416 11.64 1.13 -3.63
N LYS A 417 11.78 0.80 -2.35
CA LYS A 417 13.07 0.49 -1.71
C LYS A 417 13.89 -0.55 -2.48
N TYR A 418 13.26 -1.55 -3.07
CA TYR A 418 13.94 -2.63 -3.78
C TYR A 418 14.73 -2.19 -5.03
N ARG A 419 14.56 -0.93 -5.45
CA ARG A 419 15.40 -0.36 -6.49
C ARG A 419 16.84 -0.11 -6.04
N PHE A 420 17.07 -0.01 -4.72
CA PHE A 420 18.36 0.40 -4.17
C PHE A 420 18.66 -0.10 -2.75
N ASN A 421 17.77 -0.82 -2.07
CA ASN A 421 17.97 -1.20 -0.67
C ASN A 421 19.08 -2.25 -0.44
N ASP A 422 19.61 -2.84 -1.51
CA ASP A 422 20.79 -3.72 -1.51
C ASP A 422 22.10 -2.99 -1.81
N LEU A 423 22.08 -1.64 -1.91
CA LEU A 423 23.28 -0.81 -2.02
C LEU A 423 23.93 -0.58 -0.65
N ASP A 424 25.24 -0.59 -0.61
CA ASP A 424 26.02 -0.07 0.54
C ASP A 424 26.37 1.40 0.27
N LEU A 425 25.66 2.32 0.92
CA LEU A 425 25.96 3.76 0.86
C LEU A 425 26.93 4.21 1.95
N GLY A 426 27.38 3.31 2.82
CA GLY A 426 28.24 3.62 3.97
C GLY A 426 27.49 4.26 5.15
N THR A 427 28.24 4.92 6.02
CA THR A 427 27.74 5.50 7.28
C THR A 427 28.21 6.95 7.45
N ILE A 428 27.43 7.73 8.23
CA ILE A 428 27.80 9.06 8.73
C ILE A 428 27.70 9.04 10.24
N GLY A 429 28.80 9.28 10.96
CA GLY A 429 28.81 9.28 12.43
C GLY A 429 28.35 7.96 13.06
N GLY A 430 28.52 6.83 12.36
CA GLY A 430 28.04 5.51 12.80
C GLY A 430 26.59 5.21 12.42
N LEU A 431 25.85 6.14 11.85
CA LEU A 431 24.49 5.94 11.33
C LEU A 431 24.54 5.50 9.86
N PRO A 432 23.78 4.48 9.44
CA PRO A 432 23.68 4.13 8.02
C PRO A 432 23.15 5.30 7.20
N ARG A 433 23.68 5.50 6.00
CA ARG A 433 23.18 6.51 5.07
C ARG A 433 21.88 6.08 4.39
N LEU A 434 21.56 4.79 4.37
CA LEU A 434 20.33 4.24 3.81
C LEU A 434 19.53 3.58 4.94
N MET A 435 18.31 4.08 5.20
CA MET A 435 17.47 3.62 6.29
C MET A 435 16.08 3.25 5.77
N ASP A 436 15.71 1.97 5.84
CA ASP A 436 14.36 1.49 5.54
C ASP A 436 13.46 1.67 6.77
N VAL A 437 12.51 2.61 6.67
CA VAL A 437 11.54 2.96 7.71
C VAL A 437 10.47 1.88 7.89
N GLY A 438 10.10 1.17 6.81
CA GLY A 438 9.10 0.11 6.90
C GLY A 438 8.23 -0.08 5.67
N GLN A 439 6.99 -0.52 5.89
CA GLN A 439 5.95 -0.68 4.88
C GLN A 439 5.40 0.67 4.42
N CYS A 440 4.48 0.67 3.45
CA CYS A 440 3.87 1.91 2.95
C CYS A 440 3.09 2.67 4.05
N ASN A 441 2.40 1.99 4.97
CA ASN A 441 1.74 2.61 6.13
C ASN A 441 2.73 3.27 7.11
N ASP A 442 4.00 2.85 7.10
CA ASP A 442 5.06 3.47 7.91
C ASP A 442 5.48 4.85 7.37
N ALA A 443 4.79 5.36 6.34
CA ALA A 443 4.76 6.79 6.05
C ALA A 443 4.38 7.61 7.30
N TYR A 444 3.57 7.06 8.21
CA TYR A 444 3.32 7.65 9.53
C TYR A 444 4.63 7.82 10.33
N SER A 445 5.47 6.79 10.39
CA SER A 445 6.79 6.87 11.02
C SER A 445 7.67 7.94 10.38
N ALA A 446 7.71 8.03 9.06
CA ALA A 446 8.50 9.07 8.35
C ALA A 446 7.98 10.48 8.67
N ILE A 447 6.67 10.69 8.72
CA ILE A 447 6.04 11.95 9.12
C ILE A 447 6.43 12.31 10.56
N GLN A 448 6.35 11.37 11.50
CA GLN A 448 6.71 11.60 12.91
C GLN A 448 8.19 11.95 13.07
N ILE A 449 9.07 11.31 12.31
CA ILE A 449 10.51 11.62 12.28
C ILE A 449 10.71 13.08 11.78
N ALA A 450 10.07 13.46 10.68
CA ALA A 450 10.18 14.80 10.13
C ALA A 450 9.66 15.87 11.09
N VAL A 451 8.50 15.64 11.72
CA VAL A 451 7.92 16.56 12.72
C VAL A 451 8.85 16.71 13.93
N ALA A 452 9.36 15.61 14.47
CA ALA A 452 10.27 15.67 15.63
C ALA A 452 11.59 16.38 15.30
N LEU A 453 12.13 16.23 14.10
CA LEU A 453 13.30 16.97 13.65
C LEU A 453 12.98 18.46 13.49
N ALA A 454 11.84 18.83 12.91
CA ALA A 454 11.40 20.21 12.78
C ALA A 454 11.27 20.90 14.15
N ASP A 455 10.64 20.23 15.10
CA ASP A 455 10.52 20.70 16.49
C ASP A 455 11.90 20.91 17.14
N ALA A 456 12.83 19.96 16.96
CA ALA A 456 14.18 20.04 17.52
C ALA A 456 15.02 21.17 16.92
N PHE A 457 14.77 21.54 15.66
CA PHE A 457 15.42 22.69 14.99
C PHE A 457 14.63 23.99 15.15
N GLY A 458 13.42 23.96 15.69
CA GLY A 458 12.57 25.15 15.86
C GLY A 458 12.08 25.73 14.53
N CYS A 459 11.80 24.90 13.54
CA CYS A 459 11.36 25.28 12.20
C CYS A 459 10.14 24.47 11.74
N GLY A 460 9.57 24.79 10.59
CA GLY A 460 8.54 23.99 9.96
C GLY A 460 9.15 22.77 9.22
N VAL A 461 8.32 21.75 8.93
CA VAL A 461 8.78 20.56 8.18
C VAL A 461 9.29 20.95 6.78
N ASN A 462 8.68 21.95 6.14
CA ASN A 462 9.12 22.45 4.84
C ASN A 462 10.44 23.24 4.87
N ASP A 463 10.91 23.63 6.05
CA ASP A 463 12.17 24.34 6.24
C ASP A 463 13.33 23.40 6.59
N LEU A 464 13.04 22.10 6.80
CA LEU A 464 14.07 21.10 7.01
C LEU A 464 14.89 20.88 5.72
N PRO A 465 16.17 20.51 5.85
CA PRO A 465 16.97 20.05 4.71
C PRO A 465 16.51 18.64 4.27
N LEU A 466 15.24 18.53 3.88
CA LEU A 466 14.57 17.29 3.52
C LEU A 466 13.85 17.46 2.18
N SER A 467 14.15 16.60 1.24
CA SER A 467 13.46 16.54 -0.05
C SER A 467 12.74 15.21 -0.22
N MET A 468 11.54 15.25 -0.82
CA MET A 468 10.71 14.08 -1.08
C MET A 468 10.72 13.75 -2.57
N VAL A 469 11.19 12.55 -2.90
CA VAL A 469 11.25 11.98 -4.25
C VAL A 469 10.42 10.71 -4.25
N LEU A 470 9.14 10.86 -4.57
CA LEU A 470 8.14 9.81 -4.35
C LEU A 470 7.76 9.11 -5.65
N SER A 471 7.51 7.81 -5.53
CA SER A 471 6.90 7.00 -6.57
C SER A 471 5.51 6.54 -6.17
N TRP A 472 4.63 6.39 -7.14
CA TRP A 472 3.30 5.85 -6.90
C TRP A 472 2.99 4.70 -7.85
N TYR A 473 2.10 3.82 -7.44
CA TYR A 473 1.58 2.74 -8.27
C TYR A 473 0.09 2.54 -8.07
N GLU A 474 -0.37 2.48 -6.82
CA GLU A 474 -1.76 2.16 -6.49
C GLU A 474 -2.32 3.06 -5.37
N GLN A 475 -3.50 2.75 -4.90
CA GLN A 475 -4.37 3.62 -4.10
C GLN A 475 -3.78 4.00 -2.75
N LYS A 476 -2.93 3.16 -2.15
CA LYS A 476 -2.26 3.52 -0.88
C LYS A 476 -1.30 4.69 -1.06
N ALA A 477 -0.65 4.80 -2.21
CA ALA A 477 0.16 5.99 -2.51
C ALA A 477 -0.70 7.25 -2.66
N VAL A 478 -1.94 7.13 -3.15
CA VAL A 478 -2.87 8.26 -3.25
C VAL A 478 -3.26 8.78 -1.86
N CYS A 479 -3.69 7.91 -0.94
CA CYS A 479 -4.06 8.37 0.40
C CYS A 479 -2.87 8.95 1.18
N ILE A 480 -1.66 8.42 1.00
CA ILE A 480 -0.44 8.99 1.60
C ILE A 480 -0.15 10.38 1.02
N LEU A 481 -0.22 10.55 -0.31
CA LEU A 481 -0.04 11.87 -0.93
C LEU A 481 -1.05 12.88 -0.38
N LEU A 482 -2.34 12.51 -0.29
CA LEU A 482 -3.36 13.39 0.29
C LEU A 482 -3.06 13.74 1.76
N THR A 483 -2.48 12.82 2.53
CA THR A 483 -2.01 13.11 3.90
C THR A 483 -0.89 14.16 3.91
N LEU A 484 0.08 14.04 3.01
CA LEU A 484 1.16 15.03 2.89
C LEU A 484 0.61 16.41 2.51
N LEU A 485 -0.36 16.47 1.60
CA LEU A 485 -1.02 17.72 1.21
C LEU A 485 -1.83 18.33 2.38
N TYR A 486 -2.57 17.51 3.13
CA TYR A 486 -3.28 17.94 4.32
C TYR A 486 -2.33 18.57 5.37
N LEU A 487 -1.15 17.97 5.54
CA LEU A 487 -0.11 18.48 6.43
C LEU A 487 0.63 19.73 5.88
N GLY A 488 0.28 20.17 4.68
CA GLY A 488 0.91 21.31 4.04
C GLY A 488 2.34 21.06 3.55
N ILE A 489 2.71 19.81 3.34
CA ILE A 489 4.03 19.43 2.79
C ILE A 489 4.11 19.85 1.33
N LYS A 490 5.24 20.42 0.95
CA LYS A 490 5.48 21.02 -0.36
C LYS A 490 6.72 20.45 -1.07
N ASN A 491 6.86 20.82 -2.35
CA ASN A 491 8.03 20.53 -3.17
C ASN A 491 8.31 19.04 -3.35
N ILE A 492 7.27 18.25 -3.62
CA ILE A 492 7.35 16.80 -3.84
C ILE A 492 7.69 16.53 -5.32
N ARG A 493 8.76 15.77 -5.59
CA ARG A 493 9.00 15.12 -6.88
C ARG A 493 8.19 13.85 -6.96
N LEU A 494 7.31 13.74 -7.95
CA LEU A 494 6.38 12.62 -8.09
C LEU A 494 6.59 11.89 -9.41
N GLY A 495 6.74 10.59 -9.35
CA GLY A 495 6.92 9.73 -10.51
C GLY A 495 6.37 8.32 -10.32
N PRO A 496 6.64 7.44 -11.29
CA PRO A 496 7.32 7.69 -12.56
C PRO A 496 6.46 8.41 -13.62
N THR A 497 5.14 8.48 -13.41
CA THR A 497 4.20 9.27 -14.23
C THR A 497 3.23 10.00 -13.30
N LEU A 498 2.58 11.04 -13.80
CA LEU A 498 1.47 11.67 -13.07
C LEU A 498 0.20 10.82 -13.18
N PRO A 499 -0.68 10.84 -12.15
CA PRO A 499 -1.92 10.05 -12.17
C PRO A 499 -2.87 10.47 -13.32
N ALA A 500 -3.34 9.49 -14.09
CA ALA A 500 -4.24 9.72 -15.22
C ALA A 500 -5.62 10.28 -14.84
N PHE A 501 -6.00 10.14 -13.57
CA PHE A 501 -7.27 10.62 -13.04
C PHE A 501 -7.21 12.08 -12.54
N ILE A 502 -6.07 12.74 -12.65
CA ILE A 502 -5.91 14.16 -12.30
C ILE A 502 -6.15 15.00 -13.55
N SER A 503 -7.16 15.86 -13.50
CA SER A 503 -7.46 16.82 -14.58
C SER A 503 -6.38 17.90 -14.65
N PRO A 504 -6.24 18.61 -15.80
CA PRO A 504 -5.28 19.70 -15.92
C PRO A 504 -5.49 20.82 -14.91
N ASN A 505 -6.74 21.18 -14.58
CA ASN A 505 -7.03 22.22 -13.59
C ASN A 505 -6.63 21.79 -12.18
N ILE A 506 -6.96 20.57 -11.79
CA ILE A 506 -6.54 20.01 -10.48
C ILE A 506 -5.03 19.87 -10.43
N LEU A 507 -4.37 19.45 -11.51
CA LEU A 507 -2.90 19.39 -11.56
C LEU A 507 -2.29 20.78 -11.37
N ASN A 508 -2.78 21.82 -12.07
CA ASN A 508 -2.32 23.19 -11.88
C ASN A 508 -2.48 23.66 -10.43
N PHE A 509 -3.63 23.36 -9.81
CA PHE A 509 -3.86 23.66 -8.41
C PHE A 509 -2.79 23.00 -7.49
N LEU A 510 -2.45 21.73 -7.73
CA LEU A 510 -1.44 20.99 -6.97
C LEU A 510 -0.03 21.57 -7.17
N VAL A 511 0.31 21.95 -8.40
CA VAL A 511 1.61 22.57 -8.72
C VAL A 511 1.74 23.94 -8.05
N GLU A 512 0.72 24.79 -8.18
CA GLU A 512 0.76 26.18 -7.66
C GLU A 512 0.74 26.24 -6.14
N ASN A 513 -0.02 25.38 -5.47
CA ASN A 513 -0.21 25.45 -4.01
C ASN A 513 0.78 24.57 -3.24
N TYR A 514 1.24 23.47 -3.83
CA TYR A 514 2.09 22.48 -3.13
C TYR A 514 3.45 22.26 -3.80
N GLY A 515 3.72 22.81 -4.96
CA GLY A 515 4.99 22.64 -5.66
C GLY A 515 5.22 21.19 -6.11
N ILE A 516 4.15 20.42 -6.40
CA ILE A 516 4.29 19.07 -6.93
C ILE A 516 4.85 19.17 -8.35
N ALA A 517 5.92 18.43 -8.62
CA ALA A 517 6.56 18.38 -9.92
C ALA A 517 6.85 16.94 -10.35
N PRO A 518 6.75 16.63 -11.64
CA PRO A 518 7.20 15.32 -12.14
C PRO A 518 8.72 15.16 -11.93
N ILE A 519 9.17 13.91 -11.80
CA ILE A 519 10.60 13.61 -11.91
C ILE A 519 11.11 13.95 -13.31
N THR A 520 12.39 14.36 -13.39
CA THR A 520 13.09 14.65 -14.65
C THR A 520 14.24 13.65 -14.85
N THR A 521 15.47 14.10 -14.79
CA THR A 521 16.65 13.22 -14.67
C THR A 521 17.17 13.23 -13.24
N PRO A 522 17.84 12.17 -12.77
CA PRO A 522 18.44 12.15 -11.43
C PRO A 522 19.37 13.34 -11.17
N GLU A 523 20.16 13.72 -12.16
CA GLU A 523 21.10 14.83 -12.09
C GLU A 523 20.42 16.18 -11.92
N GLU A 524 19.41 16.46 -12.77
CA GLU A 524 18.65 17.72 -12.73
C GLU A 524 17.85 17.84 -11.43
N ASP A 525 17.22 16.75 -10.99
CA ASP A 525 16.45 16.76 -9.76
C ASP A 525 17.35 16.92 -8.52
N LEU A 526 18.52 16.25 -8.47
CA LEU A 526 19.50 16.43 -7.39
C LEU A 526 20.02 17.87 -7.35
N GLU A 527 20.36 18.45 -8.49
CA GLU A 527 20.80 19.85 -8.56
C GLU A 527 19.71 20.79 -8.05
N ALA A 528 18.47 20.59 -8.49
CA ALA A 528 17.34 21.46 -8.09
C ALA A 528 16.96 21.33 -6.61
N LEU A 529 17.16 20.14 -6.01
CA LEU A 529 16.80 19.88 -4.61
C LEU A 529 17.91 20.26 -3.61
N LEU A 530 19.16 20.41 -4.06
CA LEU A 530 20.31 20.73 -3.21
C LEU A 530 20.73 22.21 -3.27
N ASN A 531 20.24 22.97 -4.25
CA ASN A 531 20.51 24.41 -4.43
C ASN A 531 19.32 25.25 -3.95
#